data_8af3d11ef89b239622aa60ca109ae43f
#
_entry.id   8af3d11ef89b239622aa60ca109ae43f
#
_cell.length_a   1.000
_cell.length_b   1.000
_cell.length_c   1.000
_cell.angle_alpha   90.00
_cell.angle_beta   90.00
_cell.angle_gamma   90.00
#
_symmetry.space_group_name_H-M   'P 1'
#
loop_
_entity.id
_entity.type
_entity.pdbx_description
1 polymer ?
#
loop_
_entity_poly.entity_id
_entity_poly.type
_entity_poly.pdbx_seq_one_letter_code
_entity_poly.pdbx_strand_id
1 'polypeptide(L)'
;MINTRKFIATATLSILTITGFAQQKPILGTEKLKKYVEYFNSIDTEAVKNYIPNREAFKWLSDQAPLFECPDSVLEQNYYYRWWTYRKHLVKTPEGFIFTEFIEPVKHAGKYNSISCALGHHIYEGRWLKDNNYLKDYIKFWLYHADVGQTKQRFHQFSSWVDDAVYQNHLVKPDQGFLKEILPALDKDYGKWESERQLKNGLFWQNDVKDGMEESISGSRKDQNQRPTINSYMYGNAVALDKISVLLGETAMADKYKNKATAIKKLVQDSLWNTSASFFETRKAKGGSADVREAIGFTPWDFNLPDDNNNYAKAWDQLLDTAGFKAPWGLTTAERRNPTFRTRGTGHSCEWDGALWPFASSQTLKGLANLLTNYKKHGKMNANIFYQELHQYAASHVKNGKPYIGEYQDEKTGEWLKGDNPRSSFYNHSTFNDLIINDLIGVKPRQDNILQVYPLIPKNQWDWFILDNVSYHGKIVTILWDKTGTKYNRGKGLLVFVDGKEIYKGKDLKPLKAKMD
;
A
#
# COMPACT_ATOMS: atom_id res chain seq x y z
N MET A 1 -71.57 -18.26 47.53
CA MET A 1 -71.00 -16.92 47.22
C MET A 1 -69.60 -17.15 46.77
N ILE A 2 -69.37 -17.16 45.42
CA ILE A 2 -68.07 -17.39 44.79
C ILE A 2 -67.59 -16.07 44.28
N ASN A 3 -66.47 -15.58 44.82
CA ASN A 3 -65.85 -14.28 44.45
C ASN A 3 -64.87 -14.47 43.33
N THR A 4 -65.22 -13.99 42.14
CA THR A 4 -64.35 -14.00 40.92
C THR A 4 -63.55 -12.71 40.89
N ARG A 5 -62.22 -12.77 41.16
CA ARG A 5 -61.26 -11.69 40.92
C ARG A 5 -60.82 -11.71 39.44
N LYS A 6 -61.12 -10.64 38.72
CA LYS A 6 -60.60 -10.39 37.36
C LYS A 6 -59.17 -9.88 37.46
N PHE A 7 -58.22 -10.60 36.85
CA PHE A 7 -56.86 -10.08 36.60
C PHE A 7 -56.88 -9.30 35.28
N ILE A 8 -56.51 -8.03 35.34
CA ILE A 8 -56.24 -7.20 34.17
C ILE A 8 -54.75 -7.30 33.91
N ALA A 9 -54.35 -7.94 32.80
CA ALA A 9 -52.97 -7.97 32.34
C ALA A 9 -52.72 -6.74 31.45
N THR A 10 -51.92 -5.81 31.96
CA THR A 10 -51.46 -4.65 31.17
C THR A 10 -50.26 -5.08 30.31
N ALA A 11 -50.44 -5.24 29.01
CA ALA A 11 -49.36 -5.49 28.06
C ALA A 11 -48.67 -4.17 27.73
N THR A 12 -47.45 -3.99 28.20
CA THR A 12 -46.59 -2.86 27.84
C THR A 12 -45.93 -3.16 26.53
N LEU A 13 -46.37 -2.49 25.48
CA LEU A 13 -45.79 -2.61 24.12
C LEU A 13 -44.52 -1.72 24.05
N SER A 14 -43.34 -2.33 24.18
CA SER A 14 -42.07 -1.64 24.00
C SER A 14 -41.84 -1.44 22.49
N ILE A 15 -42.05 -0.24 22.00
CA ILE A 15 -41.68 0.16 20.63
C ILE A 15 -40.15 0.37 20.60
N LEU A 16 -39.41 -0.62 20.09
CA LEU A 16 -38.02 -0.44 19.68
C LEU A 16 -38.00 0.46 18.45
N THR A 17 -37.71 1.72 18.62
CA THR A 17 -37.35 2.62 17.52
C THR A 17 -35.98 2.22 17.00
N ILE A 18 -35.95 1.42 15.94
CA ILE A 18 -34.74 1.23 15.12
C ILE A 18 -34.54 2.55 14.39
N THR A 19 -33.68 3.42 14.95
CA THR A 19 -33.14 4.55 14.21
C THR A 19 -32.20 3.99 13.16
N GLY A 20 -32.75 3.69 11.99
CA GLY A 20 -31.94 3.44 10.79
C GLY A 20 -31.16 4.71 10.49
N PHE A 21 -29.85 4.71 10.73
CA PHE A 21 -28.98 5.76 10.19
C PHE A 21 -29.12 5.71 8.65
N ALA A 22 -29.85 6.66 8.10
CA ALA A 22 -29.89 6.85 6.65
C ALA A 22 -28.45 7.11 6.21
N GLN A 23 -27.87 6.18 5.47
CA GLN A 23 -26.52 6.30 4.91
C GLN A 23 -26.53 7.54 4.04
N GLN A 24 -25.77 8.56 4.43
CA GLN A 24 -25.73 9.82 3.71
C GLN A 24 -25.20 9.59 2.30
N LYS A 25 -25.88 10.12 1.28
CA LYS A 25 -25.42 10.00 -0.11
C LYS A 25 -24.10 10.75 -0.27
N PRO A 26 -23.11 10.15 -0.95
CA PRO A 26 -21.88 10.84 -1.32
C PRO A 26 -22.17 12.17 -2.03
N ILE A 27 -21.24 13.13 -1.91
CA ILE A 27 -21.31 14.40 -2.66
C ILE A 27 -21.12 14.14 -4.15
N LEU A 28 -20.19 13.22 -4.48
CA LEU A 28 -20.03 12.73 -5.85
C LEU A 28 -21.11 11.71 -6.20
N GLY A 29 -21.73 11.89 -7.37
CA GLY A 29 -22.48 10.83 -8.01
C GLY A 29 -21.58 9.71 -8.53
N THR A 30 -22.17 8.57 -8.84
CA THR A 30 -21.45 7.39 -9.35
C THR A 30 -21.42 7.31 -10.88
N GLU A 31 -21.94 8.30 -11.59
CA GLU A 31 -22.06 8.31 -13.06
C GLU A 31 -20.68 8.24 -13.74
N LYS A 32 -19.70 8.92 -13.17
CA LYS A 32 -18.32 8.92 -13.69
C LYS A 32 -17.66 7.57 -13.48
N LEU A 33 -17.77 7.00 -12.27
CA LEU A 33 -17.34 5.64 -11.98
C LEU A 33 -17.99 4.65 -12.96
N LYS A 34 -19.29 4.77 -13.21
CA LYS A 34 -20.02 3.89 -14.14
C LYS A 34 -19.40 3.94 -15.54
N LYS A 35 -19.14 5.13 -16.08
CA LYS A 35 -18.50 5.29 -17.39
C LYS A 35 -17.11 4.64 -17.46
N TYR A 36 -16.29 4.80 -16.42
CA TYR A 36 -14.99 4.13 -16.36
C TYR A 36 -15.13 2.61 -16.33
N VAL A 37 -16.03 2.08 -15.50
CA VAL A 37 -16.25 0.62 -15.41
C VAL A 37 -16.77 0.05 -16.72
N GLU A 38 -17.73 0.71 -17.38
CA GLU A 38 -18.24 0.32 -18.70
C GLU A 38 -17.10 0.28 -19.73
N TYR A 39 -16.24 1.30 -19.75
CA TYR A 39 -15.07 1.33 -20.62
C TYR A 39 -14.11 0.19 -20.33
N PHE A 40 -13.72 -0.05 -19.06
CA PHE A 40 -12.79 -1.12 -18.70
C PHE A 40 -13.37 -2.51 -19.00
N ASN A 41 -14.67 -2.70 -18.77
CA ASN A 41 -15.35 -3.94 -19.14
C ASN A 41 -15.35 -4.16 -20.66
N SER A 42 -15.48 -3.09 -21.47
CA SER A 42 -15.53 -3.19 -22.93
C SER A 42 -14.20 -3.60 -23.58
N ILE A 43 -13.07 -3.37 -22.88
CA ILE A 43 -11.73 -3.70 -23.37
C ILE A 43 -11.17 -5.01 -22.78
N ASP A 44 -11.89 -5.65 -21.87
CA ASP A 44 -11.50 -6.88 -21.20
C ASP A 44 -12.33 -8.08 -21.71
N THR A 45 -11.65 -9.16 -22.09
CA THR A 45 -12.30 -10.41 -22.51
C THR A 45 -12.86 -11.23 -21.35
N GLU A 46 -12.47 -10.88 -20.12
CA GLU A 46 -12.82 -11.62 -18.89
C GLU A 46 -12.53 -13.12 -18.98
N ALA A 47 -11.35 -13.47 -19.50
CA ALA A 47 -10.94 -14.86 -19.66
C ALA A 47 -10.97 -15.64 -18.32
N VAL A 48 -10.66 -14.99 -17.21
CA VAL A 48 -10.78 -15.52 -15.85
C VAL A 48 -11.81 -14.72 -15.06
N LYS A 49 -12.72 -15.43 -14.43
CA LYS A 49 -13.76 -14.88 -13.54
C LYS A 49 -13.50 -15.33 -12.12
N ASN A 50 -13.15 -14.38 -11.26
CA ASN A 50 -13.04 -14.59 -9.82
C ASN A 50 -14.36 -14.27 -9.11
N TYR A 51 -14.29 -13.91 -7.83
CA TYR A 51 -15.48 -13.70 -7.00
C TYR A 51 -16.42 -12.61 -7.55
N ILE A 52 -15.87 -11.48 -8.04
CA ILE A 52 -16.68 -10.38 -8.60
C ILE A 52 -16.47 -10.30 -10.12
N PRO A 53 -17.40 -10.75 -10.96
CA PRO A 53 -17.28 -10.66 -12.41
C PRO A 53 -17.48 -9.21 -12.92
N ASN A 54 -17.09 -8.95 -14.18
CA ASN A 54 -17.18 -7.61 -14.78
C ASN A 54 -18.61 -7.02 -14.74
N ARG A 55 -19.65 -7.83 -14.95
CA ARG A 55 -21.05 -7.38 -14.87
C ARG A 55 -21.44 -6.83 -13.49
N GLU A 56 -20.74 -7.23 -12.43
CA GLU A 56 -20.98 -6.81 -11.05
C GLU A 56 -19.98 -5.73 -10.59
N ALA A 57 -18.98 -5.40 -11.41
CA ALA A 57 -17.89 -4.50 -11.06
C ALA A 57 -18.39 -3.11 -10.63
N PHE A 58 -19.33 -2.52 -11.36
CA PHE A 58 -19.88 -1.21 -11.02
C PHE A 58 -20.57 -1.22 -9.64
N LYS A 59 -21.42 -2.23 -9.40
CA LYS A 59 -22.10 -2.33 -8.11
C LYS A 59 -21.12 -2.48 -6.97
N TRP A 60 -20.17 -3.41 -7.10
CA TRP A 60 -19.18 -3.66 -6.06
C TRP A 60 -18.30 -2.43 -5.80
N LEU A 61 -17.79 -1.77 -6.85
CA LEU A 61 -16.94 -0.59 -6.70
C LEU A 61 -17.70 0.59 -6.08
N SER A 62 -18.95 0.84 -6.48
CA SER A 62 -19.76 1.89 -5.87
C SER A 62 -20.06 1.65 -4.40
N ASP A 63 -20.17 0.37 -4.01
CA ASP A 63 -20.43 0.00 -2.61
C ASP A 63 -19.14 0.03 -1.75
N GLN A 64 -17.98 -0.30 -2.34
CA GLN A 64 -16.75 -0.59 -1.59
C GLN A 64 -15.67 0.48 -1.68
N ALA A 65 -15.45 1.07 -2.86
CA ALA A 65 -14.32 1.96 -3.09
C ALA A 65 -14.63 3.43 -2.78
N PRO A 66 -13.67 4.22 -2.27
CA PRO A 66 -13.81 5.66 -2.22
C PRO A 66 -13.94 6.26 -3.63
N LEU A 67 -14.70 7.34 -3.76
CA LEU A 67 -14.87 8.07 -5.01
C LEU A 67 -13.83 9.19 -5.10
N PHE A 68 -13.28 9.41 -6.28
CA PHE A 68 -12.27 10.43 -6.52
C PHE A 68 -12.53 11.19 -7.81
N GLU A 69 -12.39 12.51 -7.77
CA GLU A 69 -12.45 13.36 -8.95
C GLU A 69 -11.38 14.45 -8.85
N CYS A 70 -10.65 14.68 -9.95
CA CYS A 70 -9.67 15.74 -10.05
C CYS A 70 -9.55 16.23 -11.51
N PRO A 71 -8.86 17.37 -11.78
CA PRO A 71 -8.67 17.85 -13.16
C PRO A 71 -7.63 17.04 -13.97
N ASP A 72 -6.84 16.19 -13.32
CA ASP A 72 -5.85 15.33 -13.97
C ASP A 72 -6.50 14.00 -14.38
N SER A 73 -6.88 13.88 -15.65
CA SER A 73 -7.55 12.71 -16.19
C SER A 73 -6.68 11.43 -16.17
N VAL A 74 -5.35 11.56 -16.20
CA VAL A 74 -4.43 10.41 -16.13
C VAL A 74 -4.48 9.78 -14.74
N LEU A 75 -4.36 10.60 -13.70
CA LEU A 75 -4.47 10.13 -12.32
C LEU A 75 -5.86 9.57 -12.02
N GLU A 76 -6.92 10.27 -12.44
CA GLU A 76 -8.30 9.84 -12.18
C GLU A 76 -8.65 8.53 -12.89
N GLN A 77 -8.31 8.40 -14.17
CA GLN A 77 -8.56 7.15 -14.91
C GLN A 77 -7.79 5.99 -14.29
N ASN A 78 -6.51 6.20 -13.95
CA ASN A 78 -5.71 5.14 -13.34
C ASN A 78 -6.21 4.77 -11.94
N TYR A 79 -6.70 5.72 -11.14
CA TYR A 79 -7.33 5.46 -9.84
C TYR A 79 -8.48 4.45 -9.97
N TYR A 80 -9.44 4.71 -10.89
CA TYR A 80 -10.55 3.80 -11.10
C TYR A 80 -10.14 2.49 -11.76
N TYR A 81 -9.15 2.52 -12.67
CA TYR A 81 -8.60 1.32 -13.28
C TYR A 81 -7.94 0.40 -12.25
N ARG A 82 -7.17 0.95 -11.31
CA ARG A 82 -6.53 0.18 -10.24
C ARG A 82 -7.56 -0.43 -9.29
N TRP A 83 -8.63 0.24 -8.92
CA TRP A 83 -9.75 -0.37 -8.18
C TRP A 83 -10.44 -1.46 -8.99
N TRP A 84 -10.66 -1.23 -10.28
CA TRP A 84 -11.29 -2.21 -11.16
C TRP A 84 -10.42 -3.46 -11.31
N THR A 85 -9.10 -3.34 -11.44
CA THR A 85 -8.16 -4.49 -11.47
C THR A 85 -8.07 -5.18 -10.11
N TYR A 86 -7.93 -4.42 -9.01
CA TYR A 86 -7.84 -4.97 -7.65
C TYR A 86 -9.02 -5.89 -7.32
N ARG A 87 -10.26 -5.50 -7.70
CA ARG A 87 -11.46 -6.32 -7.60
C ARG A 87 -11.29 -7.70 -8.28
N LYS A 88 -10.62 -7.77 -9.43
CA LYS A 88 -10.44 -9.02 -10.19
C LYS A 88 -9.64 -10.07 -9.41
N HIS A 89 -8.83 -9.64 -8.44
CA HIS A 89 -7.98 -10.49 -7.62
C HIS A 89 -8.66 -11.02 -6.35
N LEU A 90 -9.88 -10.58 -6.05
CA LEU A 90 -10.64 -11.07 -4.91
C LEU A 90 -11.18 -12.48 -5.21
N VAL A 91 -10.76 -13.45 -4.40
CA VAL A 91 -11.17 -14.85 -4.51
C VAL A 91 -11.80 -15.29 -3.19
N LYS A 92 -12.88 -16.08 -3.28
CA LYS A 92 -13.48 -16.73 -2.12
C LYS A 92 -13.00 -18.17 -2.03
N THR A 93 -12.39 -18.52 -0.91
CA THR A 93 -11.92 -19.87 -0.60
C THR A 93 -12.75 -20.46 0.56
N PRO A 94 -12.61 -21.76 0.86
CA PRO A 94 -13.21 -22.33 2.08
C PRO A 94 -12.71 -21.67 3.38
N GLU A 95 -11.49 -21.12 3.36
CA GLU A 95 -10.83 -20.45 4.49
C GLU A 95 -11.13 -18.95 4.58
N GLY A 96 -11.98 -18.42 3.70
CA GLY A 96 -12.34 -17.01 3.63
C GLY A 96 -11.90 -16.32 2.34
N PHE A 97 -11.93 -15.00 2.32
CA PHE A 97 -11.51 -14.21 1.17
C PHE A 97 -9.98 -14.04 1.13
N ILE A 98 -9.43 -14.06 -0.08
CA ILE A 98 -8.02 -13.77 -0.34
C ILE A 98 -7.87 -12.84 -1.54
N PHE A 99 -6.71 -12.17 -1.63
CA PHE A 99 -6.28 -11.48 -2.83
C PHE A 99 -5.15 -12.26 -3.50
N THR A 100 -5.26 -12.47 -4.80
CA THR A 100 -4.21 -13.12 -5.60
C THR A 100 -3.27 -12.08 -6.20
N GLU A 101 -2.04 -12.48 -6.52
CA GLU A 101 -1.11 -11.65 -7.27
C GLU A 101 -1.35 -11.78 -8.78
N PHE A 102 -1.67 -12.97 -9.24
CA PHE A 102 -1.95 -13.29 -10.64
C PHE A 102 -3.45 -13.53 -10.86
N ILE A 103 -3.97 -13.17 -12.03
CA ILE A 103 -5.30 -13.60 -12.47
C ILE A 103 -5.25 -15.04 -12.95
N GLU A 104 -4.33 -15.35 -13.86
CA GLU A 104 -4.13 -16.72 -14.36
C GLU A 104 -3.43 -17.60 -13.31
N PRO A 105 -3.87 -18.84 -13.12
CA PRO A 105 -3.20 -19.76 -12.20
C PRO A 105 -1.76 -20.05 -12.61
N VAL A 106 -0.84 -19.94 -11.64
CA VAL A 106 0.59 -20.25 -11.83
C VAL A 106 1.04 -21.35 -10.88
N LYS A 107 1.86 -22.27 -11.38
CA LYS A 107 2.30 -23.46 -10.61
C LYS A 107 2.98 -23.13 -9.29
N HIS A 108 3.73 -22.02 -9.24
CA HIS A 108 4.48 -21.64 -8.04
C HIS A 108 3.64 -20.90 -6.99
N ALA A 109 2.41 -20.47 -7.29
CA ALA A 109 1.53 -19.75 -6.36
C ALA A 109 0.63 -20.65 -5.50
N GLY A 110 0.80 -21.97 -5.57
CA GLY A 110 0.08 -22.94 -4.73
C GLY A 110 -1.41 -23.09 -5.06
N LYS A 111 -2.12 -23.74 -4.15
CA LYS A 111 -3.52 -24.14 -4.33
C LYS A 111 -4.45 -22.97 -4.69
N TYR A 112 -4.25 -21.81 -4.09
CA TYR A 112 -5.16 -20.67 -4.23
C TYR A 112 -4.57 -19.54 -5.09
N ASN A 113 -3.52 -19.82 -5.85
CA ASN A 113 -2.87 -18.83 -6.73
C ASN A 113 -2.42 -17.56 -5.99
N SER A 114 -1.92 -17.71 -4.75
CA SER A 114 -1.50 -16.58 -3.91
C SER A 114 -0.06 -16.77 -3.43
N ILE A 115 0.73 -15.69 -3.45
CA ILE A 115 2.10 -15.64 -2.92
C ILE A 115 2.26 -14.45 -1.97
N SER A 116 3.14 -14.58 -0.98
CA SER A 116 3.29 -13.58 0.09
C SER A 116 4.09 -12.34 -0.33
N CYS A 117 4.70 -12.34 -1.50
CA CYS A 117 5.54 -11.23 -1.99
C CYS A 117 4.79 -9.89 -2.00
N ALA A 118 3.55 -9.87 -2.51
CA ALA A 118 2.74 -8.68 -2.64
C ALA A 118 1.77 -8.44 -1.48
N LEU A 119 1.82 -9.26 -0.42
CA LEU A 119 0.87 -9.24 0.70
C LEU A 119 0.70 -7.85 1.32
N GLY A 120 1.79 -7.15 1.60
CA GLY A 120 1.75 -5.82 2.18
C GLY A 120 1.11 -4.78 1.23
N HIS A 121 1.38 -4.86 -0.08
CA HIS A 121 0.72 -4.02 -1.08
C HIS A 121 -0.78 -4.26 -1.12
N HIS A 122 -1.22 -5.53 -1.08
CA HIS A 122 -2.64 -5.87 -1.07
C HIS A 122 -3.37 -5.27 0.13
N ILE A 123 -2.76 -5.32 1.32
CA ILE A 123 -3.35 -4.76 2.54
C ILE A 123 -3.38 -3.23 2.48
N TYR A 124 -2.31 -2.58 2.03
CA TYR A 124 -2.26 -1.11 1.91
C TYR A 124 -3.32 -0.59 0.93
N GLU A 125 -3.49 -1.24 -0.21
CA GLU A 125 -4.51 -0.87 -1.18
C GLU A 125 -5.91 -1.15 -0.61
N GLY A 126 -6.14 -2.35 -0.08
CA GLY A 126 -7.44 -2.82 0.38
C GLY A 126 -7.96 -2.15 1.66
N ARG A 127 -7.10 -1.54 2.49
CA ARG A 127 -7.52 -0.88 3.75
C ARG A 127 -8.54 0.25 3.55
N TRP A 128 -8.66 0.76 2.33
CA TRP A 128 -9.62 1.80 1.97
C TRP A 128 -10.97 1.27 1.50
N LEU A 129 -11.12 -0.03 1.28
CA LEU A 129 -12.42 -0.65 1.04
C LEU A 129 -13.34 -0.48 2.26
N LYS A 130 -14.64 -0.37 2.04
CA LYS A 130 -15.62 -0.27 3.14
C LYS A 130 -15.64 -1.52 4.00
N ASP A 131 -15.76 -2.69 3.37
CA ASP A 131 -15.80 -3.98 4.06
C ASP A 131 -14.38 -4.48 4.37
N ASN A 132 -13.99 -4.38 5.64
CA ASN A 132 -12.70 -4.86 6.12
C ASN A 132 -12.62 -6.38 6.29
N ASN A 133 -13.73 -7.12 6.16
CA ASN A 133 -13.72 -8.57 6.31
C ASN A 133 -12.88 -9.24 5.23
N TYR A 134 -12.83 -8.66 4.02
CA TYR A 134 -11.92 -9.13 2.98
C TYR A 134 -10.46 -9.18 3.43
N LEU A 135 -9.98 -8.13 4.11
CA LEU A 135 -8.61 -8.10 4.61
C LEU A 135 -8.42 -8.93 5.88
N LYS A 136 -9.41 -8.98 6.77
CA LYS A 136 -9.34 -9.85 7.96
C LYS A 136 -9.19 -11.32 7.56
N ASP A 137 -9.99 -11.78 6.61
CA ASP A 137 -9.91 -13.14 6.07
C ASP A 137 -8.54 -13.38 5.41
N TYR A 138 -8.07 -12.43 4.60
CA TYR A 138 -6.79 -12.52 3.91
C TYR A 138 -5.60 -12.58 4.87
N ILE A 139 -5.60 -11.77 5.94
CA ILE A 139 -4.58 -11.79 6.99
C ILE A 139 -4.62 -13.16 7.72
N LYS A 140 -5.81 -13.63 8.12
CA LYS A 140 -5.96 -14.95 8.74
C LYS A 140 -5.52 -16.09 7.84
N PHE A 141 -5.82 -16.01 6.55
CA PHE A 141 -5.35 -16.98 5.57
C PHE A 141 -3.83 -17.13 5.63
N TRP A 142 -3.06 -16.04 5.60
CA TRP A 142 -1.61 -16.09 5.66
C TRP A 142 -1.09 -16.61 7.00
N LEU A 143 -1.66 -16.15 8.10
CA LEU A 143 -1.20 -16.52 9.44
C LEU A 143 -1.52 -17.98 9.82
N TYR A 144 -2.64 -18.53 9.34
CA TYR A 144 -3.16 -19.81 9.84
C TYR A 144 -3.36 -20.89 8.78
N HIS A 145 -3.50 -20.55 7.50
CA HIS A 145 -3.97 -21.48 6.47
C HIS A 145 -3.02 -21.62 5.28
N ALA A 146 -2.20 -20.65 4.98
CA ALA A 146 -1.37 -20.63 3.77
C ALA A 146 -0.41 -21.82 3.64
N ASP A 147 0.09 -22.35 4.77
CA ASP A 147 1.03 -23.45 4.83
C ASP A 147 0.34 -24.83 5.03
N VAL A 148 -0.97 -24.84 5.35
CA VAL A 148 -1.71 -26.09 5.64
C VAL A 148 -1.86 -26.93 4.38
N GLY A 149 -1.43 -28.19 4.46
CA GLY A 149 -1.50 -29.14 3.34
C GLY A 149 -0.53 -28.83 2.18
N GLN A 150 0.42 -27.93 2.39
CA GLN A 150 1.45 -27.60 1.40
C GLN A 150 2.74 -28.39 1.67
N THR A 151 3.37 -28.87 0.59
CA THR A 151 4.67 -29.54 0.67
C THR A 151 5.84 -28.58 0.89
N LYS A 152 5.61 -27.30 0.60
CA LYS A 152 6.58 -26.21 0.79
C LYS A 152 5.89 -25.07 1.54
N GLN A 153 6.65 -24.44 2.43
CA GLN A 153 6.21 -23.26 3.13
C GLN A 153 5.85 -22.16 2.14
N ARG A 154 4.71 -21.47 2.36
CA ARG A 154 4.17 -20.41 1.50
C ARG A 154 4.35 -19.03 2.12
N PHE A 155 4.05 -18.88 3.41
CA PHE A 155 4.06 -17.60 4.08
C PHE A 155 5.48 -17.01 4.17
N HIS A 156 6.48 -17.80 4.59
CA HIS A 156 7.89 -17.39 4.64
C HIS A 156 8.64 -17.61 3.33
N GLN A 157 7.94 -17.77 2.23
CA GLN A 157 8.58 -17.95 0.93
C GLN A 157 9.26 -16.65 0.47
N PHE A 158 8.62 -15.51 0.73
CA PHE A 158 9.10 -14.18 0.34
C PHE A 158 9.18 -13.26 1.55
N SER A 159 10.12 -12.29 1.51
CA SER A 159 10.20 -11.20 2.49
C SER A 159 8.87 -10.44 2.55
N SER A 160 8.44 -10.07 3.75
CA SER A 160 7.12 -9.45 3.96
C SER A 160 7.15 -8.42 5.09
N TRP A 161 6.31 -7.37 4.96
CA TRP A 161 6.04 -6.37 6.00
C TRP A 161 4.61 -6.51 6.53
N VAL A 162 4.19 -7.75 6.79
CA VAL A 162 2.81 -8.07 7.16
C VAL A 162 2.38 -7.40 8.46
N ASP A 163 3.23 -7.34 9.48
CA ASP A 163 2.86 -6.77 10.78
C ASP A 163 2.62 -5.26 10.65
N ASP A 164 3.49 -4.58 9.89
CA ASP A 164 3.29 -3.17 9.56
C ASP A 164 1.98 -2.96 8.79
N ALA A 165 1.75 -3.76 7.75
CA ALA A 165 0.52 -3.65 6.95
C ALA A 165 -0.76 -3.90 7.77
N VAL A 166 -0.73 -4.85 8.72
CA VAL A 166 -1.82 -5.10 9.67
C VAL A 166 -2.06 -3.89 10.57
N TYR A 167 -1.00 -3.29 11.11
CA TYR A 167 -1.12 -2.08 11.93
C TYR A 167 -1.65 -0.90 11.11
N GLN A 168 -1.18 -0.72 9.88
CA GLN A 168 -1.65 0.33 8.98
C GLN A 168 -3.12 0.16 8.59
N ASN A 169 -3.60 -1.09 8.43
CA ASN A 169 -5.03 -1.38 8.26
C ASN A 169 -5.82 -0.99 9.52
N HIS A 170 -5.32 -1.35 10.71
CA HIS A 170 -5.95 -0.98 11.99
C HIS A 170 -6.09 0.54 12.15
N LEU A 171 -5.11 1.33 11.71
CA LEU A 171 -5.19 2.80 11.76
C LEU A 171 -6.29 3.39 10.86
N VAL A 172 -6.79 2.66 9.88
CA VAL A 172 -7.95 3.04 9.04
C VAL A 172 -9.24 2.43 9.55
N LYS A 173 -9.18 1.17 9.99
CA LYS A 173 -10.31 0.34 10.44
C LYS A 173 -10.01 -0.21 11.85
N PRO A 174 -10.12 0.60 12.90
CA PRO A 174 -9.79 0.18 14.25
C PRO A 174 -10.59 -1.06 14.69
N ASP A 175 -9.87 -2.12 15.08
CA ASP A 175 -10.43 -3.35 15.64
C ASP A 175 -9.43 -4.00 16.60
N GLN A 176 -9.50 -3.65 17.87
CA GLN A 176 -8.63 -4.21 18.91
C GLN A 176 -8.91 -5.70 19.17
N GLY A 177 -10.16 -6.14 18.97
CA GLY A 177 -10.53 -7.55 19.11
C GLY A 177 -9.81 -8.41 18.10
N PHE A 178 -9.78 -7.96 16.84
CA PHE A 178 -9.03 -8.63 15.78
C PHE A 178 -7.52 -8.63 16.05
N LEU A 179 -6.94 -7.50 16.45
CA LEU A 179 -5.51 -7.44 16.81
C LEU A 179 -5.15 -8.40 17.94
N LYS A 180 -6.00 -8.47 18.99
CA LYS A 180 -5.80 -9.39 20.11
C LYS A 180 -5.84 -10.85 19.68
N GLU A 181 -6.73 -11.19 18.74
CA GLU A 181 -6.84 -12.54 18.19
C GLU A 181 -5.57 -12.97 17.47
N ILE A 182 -4.99 -12.07 16.64
CA ILE A 182 -3.88 -12.43 15.75
C ILE A 182 -2.49 -12.14 16.31
N LEU A 183 -2.35 -11.33 17.37
CA LEU A 183 -1.04 -10.94 17.93
C LEU A 183 -0.11 -12.14 18.25
N PRO A 184 -0.59 -13.26 18.82
CA PRO A 184 0.28 -14.42 19.04
C PRO A 184 0.85 -15.02 17.75
N ALA A 185 0.10 -14.97 16.65
CA ALA A 185 0.56 -15.45 15.35
C ALA A 185 1.57 -14.49 14.70
N LEU A 186 1.38 -13.19 14.85
CA LEU A 186 2.34 -12.17 14.40
C LEU A 186 3.67 -12.28 15.17
N ASP A 187 3.62 -12.42 16.51
CA ASP A 187 4.84 -12.66 17.34
C ASP A 187 5.59 -13.92 16.91
N LYS A 188 4.85 -15.01 16.64
CA LYS A 188 5.43 -16.25 16.14
C LYS A 188 6.04 -16.08 14.75
N ASP A 189 5.39 -15.36 13.84
CA ASP A 189 5.89 -15.08 12.51
C ASP A 189 7.20 -14.28 12.56
N TYR A 190 7.23 -13.21 13.34
CA TYR A 190 8.46 -12.42 13.54
C TYR A 190 9.62 -13.27 14.09
N GLY A 191 9.37 -14.08 15.12
CA GLY A 191 10.37 -14.98 15.70
C GLY A 191 10.88 -16.02 14.71
N LYS A 192 10.06 -16.43 13.75
CA LYS A 192 10.46 -17.35 12.68
C LYS A 192 11.41 -16.67 11.69
N TRP A 193 11.15 -15.43 11.29
CA TRP A 193 12.11 -14.64 10.50
C TRP A 193 13.47 -14.52 11.20
N GLU A 194 13.50 -14.26 12.51
CA GLU A 194 14.74 -14.23 13.29
C GLU A 194 15.49 -15.56 13.22
N SER A 195 14.80 -16.68 13.47
CA SER A 195 15.42 -18.00 13.46
C SER A 195 15.94 -18.43 12.09
N GLU A 196 15.30 -18.00 11.01
CA GLU A 196 15.62 -18.43 9.64
C GLU A 196 16.56 -17.46 8.91
N ARG A 197 16.52 -16.16 9.21
CA ARG A 197 17.18 -15.13 8.38
C ARG A 197 18.06 -14.15 9.14
N GLN A 198 18.02 -14.11 10.48
CA GLN A 198 18.89 -13.21 11.22
C GLN A 198 20.30 -13.78 11.37
N LEU A 199 21.29 -12.97 11.06
CA LEU A 199 22.70 -13.32 11.23
C LEU A 199 23.20 -12.96 12.64
N LYS A 200 24.36 -13.47 13.02
CA LYS A 200 25.02 -13.19 14.32
C LYS A 200 25.27 -11.69 14.56
N ASN A 201 25.39 -10.89 13.49
CA ASN A 201 25.56 -9.44 13.58
C ASN A 201 24.22 -8.70 13.79
N GLY A 202 23.09 -9.41 13.84
CA GLY A 202 21.75 -8.86 14.07
C GLY A 202 21.01 -8.40 12.80
N LEU A 203 21.69 -8.31 11.65
CA LEU A 203 21.05 -8.01 10.37
C LEU A 203 20.39 -9.26 9.76
N PHE A 204 19.37 -9.03 8.94
CA PHE A 204 18.70 -10.07 8.19
C PHE A 204 19.28 -10.18 6.77
N TRP A 205 19.31 -11.41 6.26
CA TRP A 205 19.74 -11.71 4.90
C TRP A 205 18.57 -12.27 4.06
N GLN A 206 18.64 -12.07 2.74
CA GLN A 206 17.70 -12.71 1.83
C GLN A 206 18.31 -12.92 0.44
N ASN A 207 17.86 -14.00 -0.22
CA ASN A 207 18.13 -14.21 -1.64
C ASN A 207 17.29 -13.27 -2.49
N ASP A 208 17.81 -12.86 -3.64
CA ASP A 208 17.09 -12.02 -4.61
C ASP A 208 15.71 -12.58 -4.96
N VAL A 209 15.63 -13.88 -5.35
CA VAL A 209 14.36 -14.57 -5.66
C VAL A 209 13.36 -14.55 -4.51
N LYS A 210 13.85 -14.65 -3.27
CA LYS A 210 13.00 -14.68 -2.07
C LYS A 210 12.67 -13.30 -1.53
N ASP A 211 13.35 -12.30 -2.04
CA ASP A 211 12.98 -10.89 -1.87
C ASP A 211 11.94 -10.45 -2.94
N GLY A 212 11.65 -11.35 -3.91
CA GLY A 212 10.79 -11.06 -5.05
C GLY A 212 11.44 -10.14 -6.08
N MET A 213 12.78 -10.13 -6.13
CA MET A 213 13.59 -9.17 -6.91
C MET A 213 14.70 -9.91 -7.66
N GLU A 214 14.28 -10.86 -8.49
CA GLU A 214 15.17 -11.71 -9.28
C GLU A 214 16.06 -10.89 -10.21
N GLU A 215 17.27 -11.35 -10.40
CA GLU A 215 18.28 -10.70 -11.28
C GLU A 215 18.71 -9.30 -10.80
N SER A 216 18.36 -8.87 -9.58
CA SER A 216 18.90 -7.60 -9.05
C SER A 216 20.44 -7.64 -9.02
N ILE A 217 21.09 -6.51 -9.32
CA ILE A 217 22.57 -6.43 -9.48
C ILE A 217 23.30 -6.87 -8.20
N SER A 218 22.79 -6.45 -7.04
CA SER A 218 23.34 -6.84 -5.73
C SER A 218 22.81 -8.18 -5.22
N GLY A 219 21.93 -8.83 -5.98
CA GLY A 219 21.27 -10.07 -5.62
C GLY A 219 22.21 -11.27 -5.64
N SER A 220 21.76 -12.34 -4.99
CA SER A 220 22.41 -13.66 -5.07
C SER A 220 21.40 -14.74 -4.75
N ARG A 221 21.49 -15.86 -5.47
CA ARG A 221 20.69 -17.06 -5.18
C ARG A 221 21.31 -17.96 -4.11
N LYS A 222 22.54 -17.66 -3.69
CA LYS A 222 23.34 -18.52 -2.80
C LYS A 222 23.86 -17.79 -1.57
N ASP A 223 24.25 -16.52 -1.74
CA ASP A 223 24.91 -15.78 -0.67
C ASP A 223 23.90 -15.15 0.28
N GLN A 224 24.27 -15.08 1.55
CA GLN A 224 23.49 -14.46 2.62
C GLN A 224 23.70 -12.95 2.63
N ASN A 225 23.37 -12.29 1.53
CA ASN A 225 23.49 -10.84 1.41
C ASN A 225 22.44 -10.12 2.30
N GLN A 226 22.90 -9.09 2.99
CA GLN A 226 22.08 -8.28 3.90
C GLN A 226 21.50 -7.13 3.09
N ARG A 227 20.22 -7.25 2.73
CA ARG A 227 19.55 -6.34 1.79
C ARG A 227 18.76 -5.25 2.53
N PRO A 228 18.71 -4.02 2.00
CA PRO A 228 17.87 -2.95 2.57
C PRO A 228 16.41 -3.35 2.73
N THR A 229 15.83 -4.13 1.81
CA THR A 229 14.44 -4.60 1.82
C THR A 229 14.07 -5.34 3.08
N ILE A 230 14.62 -6.56 3.26
CA ILE A 230 14.25 -7.39 4.41
C ILE A 230 14.54 -6.71 5.75
N ASN A 231 15.64 -5.94 5.84
CA ASN A 231 15.99 -5.24 7.07
C ASN A 231 15.01 -4.08 7.36
N SER A 232 14.52 -3.37 6.34
CA SER A 232 13.48 -2.35 6.49
C SER A 232 12.12 -2.98 6.86
N TYR A 233 11.77 -4.12 6.25
CA TYR A 233 10.54 -4.84 6.58
C TYR A 233 10.55 -5.32 8.04
N MET A 234 11.64 -5.92 8.50
CA MET A 234 11.76 -6.37 9.88
C MET A 234 11.79 -5.22 10.89
N TYR A 235 12.32 -4.06 10.51
CA TYR A 235 12.18 -2.83 11.29
C TYR A 235 10.73 -2.37 11.38
N GLY A 236 10.05 -2.25 10.25
CA GLY A 236 8.62 -1.84 10.18
C GLY A 236 7.73 -2.79 10.99
N ASN A 237 7.94 -4.09 10.83
CA ASN A 237 7.24 -5.13 11.59
C ASN A 237 7.46 -4.99 13.10
N ALA A 238 8.70 -4.75 13.55
CA ALA A 238 9.00 -4.54 14.96
C ALA A 238 8.31 -3.27 15.51
N VAL A 239 8.32 -2.17 14.76
CA VAL A 239 7.60 -0.93 15.14
C VAL A 239 6.09 -1.19 15.24
N ALA A 240 5.51 -1.93 14.30
CA ALA A 240 4.09 -2.26 14.32
C ALA A 240 3.72 -3.14 15.53
N LEU A 241 4.52 -4.16 15.82
CA LEU A 241 4.31 -5.04 16.97
C LEU A 241 4.45 -4.30 18.31
N ASP A 242 5.39 -3.35 18.43
CA ASP A 242 5.45 -2.43 19.57
C ASP A 242 4.12 -1.67 19.72
N LYS A 243 3.64 -1.03 18.65
CA LYS A 243 2.41 -0.23 18.67
C LYS A 243 1.16 -1.06 18.97
N ILE A 244 1.04 -2.23 18.37
CA ILE A 244 -0.06 -3.17 18.63
C ILE A 244 -0.03 -3.62 20.10
N SER A 245 1.16 -3.96 20.61
CA SER A 245 1.32 -4.40 22.00
C SER A 245 0.95 -3.30 23.01
N VAL A 246 1.37 -2.05 22.75
CA VAL A 246 0.95 -0.89 23.57
C VAL A 246 -0.57 -0.72 23.57
N LEU A 247 -1.20 -0.83 22.38
CA LEU A 247 -2.66 -0.74 22.24
C LEU A 247 -3.42 -1.79 23.06
N LEU A 248 -2.85 -2.99 23.17
CA LEU A 248 -3.47 -4.12 23.87
C LEU A 248 -3.03 -4.24 25.33
N GLY A 249 -2.15 -3.36 25.82
CA GLY A 249 -1.63 -3.39 27.20
C GLY A 249 -0.57 -4.46 27.46
N GLU A 250 0.00 -5.05 26.42
CA GLU A 250 1.02 -6.11 26.48
C GLU A 250 2.42 -5.50 26.68
N THR A 251 2.70 -4.93 27.86
CA THR A 251 3.88 -4.10 28.15
C THR A 251 5.21 -4.82 27.85
N ALA A 252 5.36 -6.08 28.28
CA ALA A 252 6.60 -6.84 28.07
C ALA A 252 6.88 -7.08 26.57
N MET A 253 5.83 -7.31 25.80
CA MET A 253 5.94 -7.47 24.34
C MET A 253 6.24 -6.14 23.65
N ALA A 254 5.64 -5.04 24.09
CA ALA A 254 5.94 -3.70 23.61
C ALA A 254 7.42 -3.36 23.80
N ASP A 255 7.97 -3.56 25.02
CA ASP A 255 9.38 -3.33 25.29
C ASP A 255 10.31 -4.23 24.46
N LYS A 256 9.95 -5.51 24.29
CA LYS A 256 10.67 -6.45 23.41
C LYS A 256 10.80 -5.88 21.99
N TYR A 257 9.70 -5.47 21.38
CA TYR A 257 9.70 -5.03 19.99
C TYR A 257 10.24 -3.62 19.79
N LYS A 258 10.05 -2.72 20.74
CA LYS A 258 10.73 -1.42 20.77
C LYS A 258 12.25 -1.54 20.75
N ASN A 259 12.78 -2.45 21.58
CA ASN A 259 14.23 -2.73 21.62
C ASN A 259 14.73 -3.33 20.31
N LYS A 260 13.98 -4.27 19.69
CA LYS A 260 14.30 -4.84 18.38
C LYS A 260 14.32 -3.77 17.29
N ALA A 261 13.28 -2.92 17.21
CA ALA A 261 13.21 -1.81 16.26
C ALA A 261 14.42 -0.87 16.41
N THR A 262 14.75 -0.49 17.64
CA THR A 262 15.90 0.38 17.92
C THR A 262 17.22 -0.25 17.47
N ALA A 263 17.42 -1.54 17.75
CA ALA A 263 18.62 -2.26 17.36
C ALA A 263 18.75 -2.38 15.82
N ILE A 264 17.67 -2.79 15.13
CA ILE A 264 17.68 -2.90 13.66
C ILE A 264 17.93 -1.55 13.00
N LYS A 265 17.25 -0.49 13.46
CA LYS A 265 17.48 0.87 12.95
C LYS A 265 18.95 1.24 12.98
N LYS A 266 19.59 1.06 14.14
CA LYS A 266 21.02 1.35 14.30
C LYS A 266 21.87 0.51 13.35
N LEU A 267 21.62 -0.80 13.28
CA LEU A 267 22.38 -1.72 12.43
C LEU A 267 22.25 -1.37 10.93
N VAL A 268 21.06 -1.02 10.46
CA VAL A 268 20.83 -0.60 9.07
C VAL A 268 21.60 0.68 8.77
N GLN A 269 21.52 1.68 9.64
CA GLN A 269 22.23 2.94 9.45
C GLN A 269 23.77 2.77 9.49
N ASP A 270 24.28 1.96 10.40
CA ASP A 270 25.72 1.74 10.55
C ASP A 270 26.32 0.83 9.48
N SER A 271 25.55 -0.12 8.94
CA SER A 271 26.09 -1.22 8.13
C SER A 271 25.65 -1.24 6.67
N LEU A 272 24.47 -0.67 6.35
CA LEU A 272 23.94 -0.65 4.99
C LEU A 272 24.05 0.74 4.33
N TRP A 273 24.31 1.80 5.11
CA TRP A 273 24.56 3.11 4.56
C TRP A 273 25.99 3.19 4.01
N ASN A 274 26.11 3.33 2.69
CA ASN A 274 27.38 3.62 2.03
C ASN A 274 27.59 5.13 1.97
N THR A 275 28.51 5.64 2.80
CA THR A 275 28.79 7.09 2.89
C THR A 275 29.32 7.65 1.57
N SER A 276 30.16 6.90 0.84
CA SER A 276 30.72 7.34 -0.44
C SER A 276 29.65 7.42 -1.54
N ALA A 277 28.71 6.47 -1.53
CA ALA A 277 27.57 6.47 -2.44
C ALA A 277 26.45 7.41 -1.99
N SER A 278 26.44 7.82 -0.71
CA SER A 278 25.30 8.50 -0.04
C SER A 278 23.99 7.75 -0.28
N PHE A 279 23.99 6.42 -0.06
CA PHE A 279 22.87 5.55 -0.36
C PHE A 279 22.85 4.29 0.53
N PHE A 280 21.67 3.71 0.79
CA PHE A 280 21.58 2.40 1.39
C PHE A 280 21.82 1.33 0.34
N GLU A 281 22.81 0.49 0.56
CA GLU A 281 23.21 -0.56 -0.37
C GLU A 281 23.19 -1.92 0.30
N THR A 282 23.09 -2.97 -0.51
CA THR A 282 23.25 -4.35 -0.05
C THR A 282 24.67 -4.57 0.47
N ARG A 283 24.80 -5.13 1.69
CA ARG A 283 26.05 -5.62 2.24
C ARG A 283 26.25 -7.08 1.82
N LYS A 284 27.35 -7.36 1.16
CA LYS A 284 27.70 -8.73 0.73
C LYS A 284 27.96 -9.66 1.91
N ALA A 285 27.65 -10.94 1.77
CA ALA A 285 27.92 -11.96 2.78
C ALA A 285 29.40 -12.02 3.20
N LYS A 286 30.30 -11.77 2.26
CA LYS A 286 31.76 -11.72 2.49
C LYS A 286 32.25 -10.38 3.08
N GLY A 287 31.35 -9.46 3.34
CA GLY A 287 31.64 -8.10 3.79
C GLY A 287 31.75 -7.08 2.65
N GLY A 288 31.70 -5.81 2.99
CA GLY A 288 31.71 -4.70 2.02
C GLY A 288 30.36 -4.43 1.36
N SER A 289 30.23 -3.28 0.73
CA SER A 289 29.06 -2.88 -0.05
C SER A 289 28.99 -3.62 -1.39
N ALA A 290 27.81 -3.68 -1.97
CA ALA A 290 27.62 -4.15 -3.33
C ALA A 290 28.11 -3.14 -4.39
N ASP A 291 28.34 -1.91 -3.99
CA ASP A 291 28.80 -0.79 -4.83
C ASP A 291 27.85 -0.53 -6.01
N VAL A 292 26.57 -0.66 -5.76
CA VAL A 292 25.48 -0.33 -6.69
C VAL A 292 24.28 0.23 -5.93
N ARG A 293 23.73 1.32 -6.44
CA ARG A 293 22.45 1.85 -5.95
C ARG A 293 21.31 1.14 -6.68
N GLU A 294 20.41 0.57 -5.92
CA GLU A 294 19.18 -0.06 -6.39
C GLU A 294 17.98 0.55 -5.68
N ALA A 295 16.80 0.51 -6.30
CA ALA A 295 15.56 1.11 -5.75
C ALA A 295 15.24 0.62 -4.32
N ILE A 296 15.69 -0.59 -3.98
CA ILE A 296 15.59 -1.14 -2.61
C ILE A 296 16.27 -0.26 -1.54
N GLY A 297 17.22 0.57 -1.92
CA GLY A 297 17.87 1.52 -1.02
C GLY A 297 16.97 2.70 -0.61
N PHE A 298 15.81 2.91 -1.25
CA PHE A 298 14.78 3.84 -0.82
C PHE A 298 13.78 3.21 0.18
N THR A 299 13.71 1.88 0.26
CA THR A 299 12.79 1.16 1.16
C THR A 299 12.89 1.56 2.64
N PRO A 300 14.06 1.94 3.21
CA PRO A 300 14.11 2.42 4.59
C PRO A 300 13.16 3.59 4.89
N TRP A 301 12.89 4.48 3.92
CA TRP A 301 11.95 5.60 4.12
C TRP A 301 10.48 5.18 4.05
N ASP A 302 10.16 4.06 3.42
CA ASP A 302 8.81 3.51 3.45
C ASP A 302 8.35 3.24 4.91
N PHE A 303 9.29 2.84 5.77
CA PHE A 303 9.06 2.59 7.19
C PHE A 303 9.57 3.69 8.13
N ASN A 304 9.95 4.86 7.63
CA ASN A 304 10.52 5.97 8.42
C ASN A 304 11.76 5.54 9.26
N LEU A 305 12.59 4.65 8.73
CA LEU A 305 13.75 4.11 9.44
C LEU A 305 14.89 5.13 9.60
N PRO A 306 15.34 5.86 8.54
CA PRO A 306 16.49 6.76 8.65
C PRO A 306 16.24 7.92 9.63
N ASP A 307 17.31 8.42 10.23
CA ASP A 307 17.24 9.63 11.03
C ASP A 307 17.03 10.87 10.16
N ASP A 308 16.37 11.87 10.72
CA ASP A 308 16.10 13.16 10.04
C ASP A 308 17.38 14.02 9.95
N ASN A 309 18.21 13.73 8.97
CA ASN A 309 19.42 14.50 8.71
C ASN A 309 19.72 14.68 7.21
N ASN A 310 20.59 15.66 6.91
CA ASN A 310 20.94 16.03 5.53
C ASN A 310 21.74 14.94 4.81
N ASN A 311 22.48 14.08 5.52
CA ASN A 311 23.30 13.05 4.89
C ASN A 311 22.41 11.99 4.25
N TYR A 312 21.40 11.49 4.99
CA TYR A 312 20.45 10.54 4.44
C TYR A 312 19.57 11.17 3.33
N ALA A 313 19.16 12.43 3.48
CA ALA A 313 18.38 13.12 2.46
C ALA A 313 19.06 13.20 1.09
N LYS A 314 20.41 13.15 1.02
CA LYS A 314 21.16 13.13 -0.25
C LYS A 314 20.87 11.90 -1.12
N ALA A 315 20.44 10.77 -0.53
CA ALA A 315 20.07 9.59 -1.32
C ALA A 315 19.02 9.92 -2.38
N TRP A 316 18.12 10.83 -2.08
CA TRP A 316 17.02 11.22 -2.96
C TRP A 316 17.45 12.05 -4.16
N ASP A 317 18.67 12.61 -4.20
CA ASP A 317 19.21 13.27 -5.39
C ASP A 317 19.31 12.29 -6.57
N GLN A 318 19.48 10.99 -6.30
CA GLN A 318 19.54 9.93 -7.32
C GLN A 318 18.20 9.73 -8.04
N LEU A 319 17.07 10.11 -7.42
CA LEU A 319 15.75 10.03 -8.02
C LEU A 319 15.62 10.95 -9.26
N LEU A 320 16.30 12.09 -9.24
CA LEU A 320 16.27 13.09 -10.30
C LEU A 320 17.39 12.94 -11.32
N ASP A 321 18.37 12.11 -11.02
CA ASP A 321 19.54 11.91 -11.87
C ASP A 321 19.22 10.93 -13.00
N THR A 322 19.40 11.36 -14.25
CA THR A 322 19.19 10.53 -15.45
C THR A 322 20.22 9.41 -15.60
N ALA A 323 21.37 9.51 -14.94
CA ALA A 323 22.31 8.40 -14.78
C ALA A 323 22.02 7.59 -13.49
N GLY A 324 21.19 8.11 -12.58
CA GLY A 324 20.62 7.43 -11.42
C GLY A 324 19.36 6.65 -11.81
N PHE A 325 18.22 7.00 -11.21
CA PHE A 325 16.97 6.25 -11.39
C PHE A 325 16.00 6.87 -12.38
N LYS A 326 16.18 8.12 -12.79
CA LYS A 326 15.24 8.79 -13.69
C LYS A 326 15.36 8.30 -15.13
N ALA A 327 14.28 7.75 -15.65
CA ALA A 327 14.18 7.33 -17.04
C ALA A 327 12.94 7.94 -17.73
N PRO A 328 12.85 7.91 -19.07
CA PRO A 328 11.73 8.50 -19.81
C PRO A 328 10.35 8.01 -19.37
N TRP A 329 10.23 6.74 -18.97
CA TRP A 329 8.94 6.14 -18.58
C TRP A 329 8.73 5.96 -17.09
N GLY A 330 9.71 6.29 -16.25
CA GLY A 330 9.57 6.21 -14.78
C GLY A 330 10.87 5.93 -14.08
N LEU A 331 10.77 5.31 -12.89
CA LEU A 331 11.90 5.03 -12.02
C LEU A 331 12.44 3.62 -12.26
N THR A 332 13.73 3.48 -12.53
CA THR A 332 14.40 2.20 -12.74
C THR A 332 14.67 1.48 -11.42
N THR A 333 14.83 0.16 -11.45
CA THR A 333 15.15 -0.64 -10.27
C THR A 333 16.63 -0.59 -9.88
N ALA A 334 17.51 -0.22 -10.82
CA ALA A 334 18.94 0.01 -10.56
C ALA A 334 19.39 1.33 -11.18
N GLU A 335 20.50 1.89 -10.69
CA GLU A 335 21.06 3.11 -11.27
C GLU A 335 21.59 2.87 -12.69
N ARG A 336 21.21 3.73 -13.62
CA ARG A 336 21.48 3.60 -15.05
C ARG A 336 22.96 3.73 -15.45
N ARG A 337 23.79 4.29 -14.57
CA ARG A 337 25.24 4.36 -14.76
C ARG A 337 25.97 3.06 -14.49
N ASN A 338 25.34 2.09 -13.83
CA ASN A 338 25.99 0.83 -13.52
C ASN A 338 26.27 0.04 -14.82
N PRO A 339 27.48 -0.49 -15.03
CA PRO A 339 27.82 -1.18 -16.29
C PRO A 339 27.03 -2.49 -16.50
N THR A 340 26.41 -3.04 -15.46
CA THR A 340 25.56 -4.24 -15.55
C THR A 340 24.06 -3.91 -15.63
N PHE A 341 23.71 -2.61 -15.67
CA PHE A 341 22.33 -2.17 -15.86
C PHE A 341 21.75 -2.70 -17.17
N ARG A 342 20.54 -3.27 -17.11
CA ARG A 342 19.83 -3.73 -18.29
C ARG A 342 18.32 -3.75 -18.03
N THR A 343 17.52 -3.61 -19.07
CA THR A 343 16.06 -3.67 -19.04
C THR A 343 15.51 -4.79 -19.90
N ARG A 344 16.32 -5.29 -20.82
CA ARG A 344 16.00 -6.43 -21.68
C ARG A 344 17.06 -7.50 -21.45
N GLY A 345 16.76 -8.47 -20.62
CA GLY A 345 17.65 -9.56 -20.33
C GLY A 345 17.65 -10.65 -21.40
N THR A 346 18.43 -11.68 -21.15
CA THR A 346 18.67 -12.82 -22.05
C THR A 346 17.63 -13.93 -21.93
N GLY A 347 16.37 -13.62 -21.61
CA GLY A 347 15.28 -14.59 -21.55
C GLY A 347 14.90 -15.04 -20.13
N HIS A 348 15.46 -14.46 -19.09
CA HIS A 348 14.95 -14.58 -17.73
C HIS A 348 13.72 -13.68 -17.53
N SER A 349 12.88 -14.03 -16.64
CA SER A 349 11.52 -13.54 -16.64
C SER A 349 11.17 -12.52 -15.56
N CYS A 350 12.16 -12.02 -14.81
CA CYS A 350 11.95 -11.08 -13.69
C CYS A 350 13.23 -10.26 -13.52
N GLU A 351 13.33 -9.15 -14.24
CA GLU A 351 14.58 -8.38 -14.37
C GLU A 351 14.54 -7.15 -13.47
N TRP A 352 15.17 -7.26 -12.30
CA TRP A 352 15.31 -6.15 -11.34
C TRP A 352 16.66 -5.41 -11.47
N ASP A 353 17.41 -5.68 -12.50
CA ASP A 353 18.69 -5.05 -12.78
C ASP A 353 18.59 -3.80 -13.68
N GLY A 354 17.36 -3.24 -13.81
CA GLY A 354 17.16 -1.99 -14.55
C GLY A 354 15.72 -1.67 -14.93
N ALA A 355 14.86 -2.65 -15.20
CA ALA A 355 13.49 -2.42 -15.68
C ALA A 355 12.64 -1.60 -14.68
N LEU A 356 11.57 -0.98 -15.19
CA LEU A 356 10.57 -0.30 -14.36
C LEU A 356 9.62 -1.33 -13.75
N TRP A 357 9.54 -1.37 -12.44
CA TRP A 357 8.61 -2.26 -11.73
C TRP A 357 7.58 -1.43 -10.97
N PRO A 358 6.27 -1.64 -11.18
CA PRO A 358 5.23 -1.02 -10.35
C PRO A 358 5.42 -1.28 -8.85
N PHE A 359 5.93 -2.46 -8.49
CA PHE A 359 6.31 -2.79 -7.11
C PHE A 359 7.32 -1.77 -6.54
N ALA A 360 8.46 -1.60 -7.21
CA ALA A 360 9.51 -0.67 -6.78
C ALA A 360 9.05 0.79 -6.84
N SER A 361 8.31 1.17 -7.88
CA SER A 361 7.78 2.53 -8.04
C SER A 361 6.85 2.90 -6.88
N SER A 362 5.95 1.99 -6.47
CA SER A 362 5.04 2.26 -5.36
C SER A 362 5.76 2.39 -4.02
N GLN A 363 6.75 1.54 -3.72
CA GLN A 363 7.55 1.66 -2.49
C GLN A 363 8.41 2.92 -2.49
N THR A 364 9.04 3.25 -3.62
CA THR A 364 9.85 4.49 -3.74
C THR A 364 8.98 5.73 -3.56
N LEU A 365 7.81 5.79 -4.19
CA LEU A 365 6.87 6.91 -4.03
C LEU A 365 6.32 7.00 -2.60
N LYS A 366 6.06 5.87 -1.95
CA LYS A 366 5.67 5.86 -0.54
C LYS A 366 6.79 6.40 0.36
N GLY A 367 8.02 5.96 0.14
CA GLY A 367 9.20 6.47 0.83
C GLY A 367 9.40 7.98 0.61
N LEU A 368 9.19 8.48 -0.63
CA LEU A 368 9.25 9.91 -0.95
C LEU A 368 8.15 10.71 -0.23
N ALA A 369 6.92 10.20 -0.22
CA ALA A 369 5.82 10.82 0.50
C ALA A 369 6.10 10.90 2.01
N ASN A 370 6.64 9.83 2.60
CA ASN A 370 7.04 9.80 4.00
C ASN A 370 8.17 10.80 4.28
N LEU A 371 9.17 10.89 3.39
CA LEU A 371 10.23 11.91 3.50
C LEU A 371 9.63 13.32 3.58
N LEU A 372 8.70 13.65 2.67
CA LEU A 372 8.11 14.98 2.60
C LEU A 372 7.15 15.31 3.75
N THR A 373 6.56 14.29 4.38
CA THR A 373 5.56 14.49 5.44
C THR A 373 6.11 14.33 6.84
N ASN A 374 7.13 13.48 7.04
CA ASN A 374 7.60 13.06 8.35
C ASN A 374 9.00 13.58 8.68
N TYR A 375 9.77 14.09 7.70
CA TYR A 375 11.12 14.61 7.88
C TYR A 375 11.18 16.11 7.63
N LYS A 376 12.04 16.80 8.36
CA LYS A 376 12.37 18.23 8.15
C LYS A 376 13.46 18.40 7.11
N LYS A 377 14.33 17.39 6.97
CA LYS A 377 15.47 17.38 6.06
C LYS A 377 15.16 16.47 4.87
N HIS A 378 14.70 17.06 3.78
CA HIS A 378 14.31 16.35 2.56
C HIS A 378 15.09 16.78 1.31
N GLY A 379 16.23 17.50 1.49
CA GLY A 379 17.10 17.89 0.38
C GLY A 379 16.35 18.73 -0.67
N LYS A 380 16.46 18.34 -1.92
CA LYS A 380 15.79 18.99 -3.06
C LYS A 380 14.33 18.51 -3.26
N MET A 381 13.93 17.46 -2.55
CA MET A 381 12.60 16.86 -2.73
C MET A 381 11.49 17.81 -2.27
N ASN A 382 10.39 17.82 -3.00
CA ASN A 382 9.22 18.65 -2.73
C ASN A 382 7.96 18.06 -3.37
N ALA A 383 6.80 18.66 -3.12
CA ALA A 383 5.53 18.20 -3.63
C ALA A 383 5.44 18.17 -5.17
N ASN A 384 6.13 19.07 -5.89
CA ASN A 384 6.15 19.03 -7.36
C ASN A 384 6.83 17.77 -7.87
N ILE A 385 7.95 17.38 -7.28
CA ILE A 385 8.67 16.16 -7.67
C ILE A 385 7.81 14.94 -7.37
N PHE A 386 7.22 14.85 -6.17
CA PHE A 386 6.30 13.75 -5.85
C PHE A 386 5.14 13.65 -6.85
N TYR A 387 4.49 14.78 -7.16
CA TYR A 387 3.40 14.82 -8.13
C TYR A 387 3.83 14.36 -9.52
N GLN A 388 4.98 14.84 -10.00
CA GLN A 388 5.51 14.48 -11.32
C GLN A 388 5.81 12.98 -11.43
N GLU A 389 6.46 12.40 -10.42
CA GLU A 389 6.79 10.98 -10.42
C GLU A 389 5.53 10.10 -10.25
N LEU A 390 4.56 10.52 -9.43
CA LEU A 390 3.27 9.85 -9.30
C LEU A 390 2.46 9.92 -10.60
N HIS A 391 2.44 11.07 -11.28
CA HIS A 391 1.80 11.24 -12.58
C HIS A 391 2.48 10.36 -13.64
N GLN A 392 3.81 10.33 -13.67
CA GLN A 392 4.56 9.46 -14.59
C GLN A 392 4.26 7.98 -14.32
N TYR A 393 4.18 7.59 -13.05
CA TYR A 393 3.79 6.23 -12.66
C TYR A 393 2.37 5.90 -13.14
N ALA A 394 1.41 6.82 -13.01
CA ALA A 394 0.07 6.64 -13.57
C ALA A 394 0.07 6.54 -15.10
N ALA A 395 0.81 7.44 -15.79
CA ALA A 395 0.90 7.49 -17.24
C ALA A 395 1.54 6.22 -17.84
N SER A 396 2.40 5.53 -17.09
CA SER A 396 2.99 4.27 -17.50
C SER A 396 2.01 3.09 -17.55
N HIS A 397 0.81 3.23 -16.92
CA HIS A 397 -0.22 2.18 -16.91
C HIS A 397 -1.00 2.12 -18.23
N VAL A 398 -0.28 1.99 -19.33
CA VAL A 398 -0.87 1.95 -20.67
C VAL A 398 -0.20 0.87 -21.53
N LYS A 399 -0.99 0.19 -22.37
CA LYS A 399 -0.53 -0.69 -23.43
C LYS A 399 -1.40 -0.50 -24.66
N ASN A 400 -0.80 -0.19 -25.81
CA ASN A 400 -1.52 0.06 -27.07
C ASN A 400 -2.65 1.11 -26.90
N GLY A 401 -2.38 2.19 -26.16
CA GLY A 401 -3.34 3.27 -25.91
C GLY A 401 -4.51 2.94 -24.99
N LYS A 402 -4.50 1.77 -24.34
CA LYS A 402 -5.53 1.33 -23.39
C LYS A 402 -4.95 1.20 -21.98
N PRO A 403 -5.75 1.42 -20.91
CA PRO A 403 -5.32 1.16 -19.55
C PRO A 403 -4.82 -0.28 -19.39
N TYR A 404 -3.67 -0.42 -18.79
CA TYR A 404 -3.03 -1.72 -18.56
C TYR A 404 -2.09 -1.66 -17.37
N ILE A 405 -2.00 -2.74 -16.62
CA ILE A 405 -0.94 -3.00 -15.65
C ILE A 405 -0.40 -4.39 -15.88
N GLY A 406 0.92 -4.48 -15.98
CA GLY A 406 1.67 -5.73 -16.11
C GLY A 406 2.74 -5.83 -15.02
N GLU A 407 3.73 -6.68 -15.28
CA GLU A 407 4.77 -7.00 -14.31
C GLU A 407 5.87 -5.95 -14.29
N TYR A 408 6.50 -5.65 -15.46
CA TYR A 408 7.55 -4.63 -15.58
C TYR A 408 7.71 -4.12 -17.03
N GLN A 409 8.39 -2.97 -17.17
CA GLN A 409 8.47 -2.22 -18.41
C GLN A 409 9.92 -1.85 -18.77
N ASP A 410 10.14 -1.66 -20.06
CA ASP A 410 11.35 -1.03 -20.61
C ASP A 410 11.38 0.47 -20.23
N GLU A 411 12.52 0.96 -19.76
CA GLU A 411 12.66 2.32 -19.23
C GLU A 411 12.66 3.41 -20.31
N LYS A 412 12.97 3.04 -21.58
CA LYS A 412 13.05 3.98 -22.71
C LYS A 412 11.75 4.04 -23.49
N THR A 413 11.09 2.90 -23.66
CA THR A 413 9.93 2.77 -24.57
C THR A 413 8.61 2.62 -23.85
N GLY A 414 8.61 2.22 -22.56
CA GLY A 414 7.41 1.90 -21.80
C GLY A 414 6.76 0.58 -22.21
N GLU A 415 7.41 -0.21 -23.07
CA GLU A 415 6.91 -1.51 -23.46
C GLU A 415 6.87 -2.47 -22.27
N TRP A 416 5.74 -3.16 -22.08
CA TRP A 416 5.61 -4.21 -21.07
C TRP A 416 6.36 -5.46 -21.49
N LEU A 417 7.44 -5.79 -20.79
CA LEU A 417 8.44 -6.76 -21.22
C LEU A 417 7.99 -8.23 -21.13
N LYS A 418 6.87 -8.50 -20.47
CA LYS A 418 6.19 -9.80 -20.55
C LYS A 418 5.27 -9.95 -21.78
N GLY A 419 5.12 -8.89 -22.56
CA GLY A 419 4.32 -8.89 -23.79
C GLY A 419 2.85 -9.25 -23.52
N ASP A 420 2.36 -10.25 -24.26
CA ASP A 420 0.98 -10.75 -24.15
C ASP A 420 0.84 -11.97 -23.23
N ASN A 421 1.82 -12.23 -22.36
CA ASN A 421 1.73 -13.31 -21.39
C ASN A 421 0.53 -13.07 -20.46
N PRO A 422 -0.52 -13.91 -20.46
CA PRO A 422 -1.71 -13.71 -19.66
C PRO A 422 -1.42 -13.62 -18.15
N ARG A 423 -0.38 -14.29 -17.68
CA ARG A 423 0.07 -14.25 -16.29
C ARG A 423 0.40 -12.82 -15.84
N SER A 424 0.96 -12.00 -16.74
CA SER A 424 1.38 -10.63 -16.44
C SER A 424 0.23 -9.61 -16.52
N SER A 425 -0.91 -9.97 -17.10
CA SER A 425 -2.05 -9.07 -17.22
C SER A 425 -2.70 -8.82 -15.86
N PHE A 426 -3.02 -7.55 -15.59
CA PHE A 426 -3.63 -7.11 -14.33
C PHE A 426 -2.78 -7.40 -13.08
N TYR A 427 -1.46 -7.45 -13.22
CA TYR A 427 -0.54 -7.87 -12.16
C TYR A 427 -0.75 -7.08 -10.85
N ASN A 428 -1.05 -7.78 -9.74
CA ASN A 428 -1.44 -7.18 -8.47
C ASN A 428 -0.29 -7.25 -7.46
N HIS A 429 0.74 -6.45 -7.62
CA HIS A 429 1.92 -6.45 -6.76
C HIS A 429 2.42 -5.04 -6.44
N SER A 430 1.52 -4.08 -6.41
CA SER A 430 1.86 -2.67 -6.20
C SER A 430 0.69 -1.88 -5.65
N THR A 431 0.95 -0.74 -5.04
CA THR A 431 -0.07 0.22 -4.62
C THR A 431 -0.13 1.40 -5.59
N PHE A 432 -1.30 1.95 -5.76
CA PHE A 432 -1.55 3.22 -6.44
C PHE A 432 -2.64 4.03 -5.73
N ASN A 433 -3.75 3.40 -5.40
CA ASN A 433 -4.87 4.08 -4.75
C ASN A 433 -4.51 4.54 -3.35
N ASP A 434 -3.69 3.77 -2.64
CA ASP A 434 -3.12 4.21 -1.36
C ASP A 434 -2.25 5.47 -1.53
N LEU A 435 -1.43 5.56 -2.58
CA LEU A 435 -0.64 6.76 -2.87
C LEU A 435 -1.52 7.98 -3.18
N ILE A 436 -2.66 7.79 -3.84
CA ILE A 436 -3.63 8.87 -4.06
C ILE A 436 -4.27 9.30 -2.74
N ILE A 437 -4.82 8.35 -1.98
CA ILE A 437 -5.62 8.64 -0.78
C ILE A 437 -4.72 9.10 0.37
N ASN A 438 -3.71 8.29 0.71
CA ASN A 438 -2.85 8.52 1.88
C ASN A 438 -1.80 9.61 1.64
N ASP A 439 -1.33 9.77 0.39
CA ASP A 439 -0.17 10.61 0.14
C ASP A 439 -0.50 11.84 -0.70
N LEU A 440 -1.13 11.72 -1.87
CA LEU A 440 -1.44 12.88 -2.71
C LEU A 440 -2.53 13.77 -2.07
N ILE A 441 -3.67 13.19 -1.70
CA ILE A 441 -4.75 13.89 -0.97
C ILE A 441 -4.36 14.05 0.50
N GLY A 442 -3.65 13.05 1.03
CA GLY A 442 -2.96 13.13 2.31
C GLY A 442 -3.80 12.74 3.52
N VAL A 443 -4.72 11.80 3.40
CA VAL A 443 -5.40 11.20 4.56
C VAL A 443 -4.35 10.40 5.35
N LYS A 444 -3.86 10.96 6.46
CA LYS A 444 -2.84 10.31 7.30
C LYS A 444 -3.51 9.55 8.44
N PRO A 445 -3.56 8.19 8.36
CA PRO A 445 -4.22 7.38 9.37
C PRO A 445 -3.57 7.55 10.75
N ARG A 446 -4.41 7.62 11.79
CA ARG A 446 -4.01 7.84 13.19
C ARG A 446 -4.76 6.88 14.10
N GLN A 447 -4.18 6.66 15.28
CA GLN A 447 -4.81 5.84 16.31
C GLN A 447 -5.92 6.60 17.09
N ASP A 448 -5.79 7.94 17.17
CA ASP A 448 -6.73 8.81 17.90
C ASP A 448 -7.90 9.27 17.01
N ASN A 449 -8.90 9.90 17.63
CA ASN A 449 -10.09 10.41 16.93
C ASN A 449 -9.85 11.74 16.19
N ILE A 450 -8.67 11.90 15.60
CA ILE A 450 -8.29 13.08 14.82
C ILE A 450 -8.11 12.67 13.36
N LEU A 451 -8.83 13.32 12.46
CA LEU A 451 -8.55 13.27 11.04
C LEU A 451 -7.39 14.24 10.73
N GLN A 452 -6.31 13.69 10.20
CA GLN A 452 -5.19 14.48 9.70
C GLN A 452 -5.16 14.41 8.19
N VAL A 453 -5.10 15.56 7.54
CA VAL A 453 -4.93 15.67 6.09
C VAL A 453 -3.65 16.45 5.80
N TYR A 454 -2.76 15.87 5.01
CA TYR A 454 -1.48 16.47 4.61
C TYR A 454 -1.30 16.34 3.09
N PRO A 455 -1.88 17.25 2.28
CA PRO A 455 -1.85 17.14 0.82
C PRO A 455 -0.45 17.34 0.27
N LEU A 456 -0.03 16.49 -0.67
CA LEU A 456 1.18 16.66 -1.47
C LEU A 456 0.87 17.17 -2.89
N ILE A 457 -0.29 17.79 -3.07
CA ILE A 457 -0.65 18.47 -4.32
C ILE A 457 0.14 19.78 -4.40
N PRO A 458 0.89 20.05 -5.47
CA PRO A 458 1.66 21.28 -5.62
C PRO A 458 0.76 22.52 -5.62
N LYS A 459 1.29 23.64 -5.14
CA LYS A 459 0.57 24.90 -5.12
C LYS A 459 0.13 25.29 -6.55
N ASN A 460 -1.16 25.62 -6.70
CA ASN A 460 -1.80 25.98 -7.97
C ASN A 460 -1.83 24.87 -9.04
N GLN A 461 -1.54 23.62 -8.68
CA GLN A 461 -1.63 22.50 -9.62
C GLN A 461 -3.09 22.19 -9.98
N TRP A 462 -3.97 22.19 -8.98
CA TRP A 462 -5.40 21.92 -9.15
C TRP A 462 -6.24 23.05 -8.56
N ASP A 463 -7.29 23.45 -9.29
CA ASP A 463 -8.29 24.37 -8.79
C ASP A 463 -9.42 23.67 -8.03
N TRP A 464 -9.53 22.35 -8.18
CA TRP A 464 -10.52 21.53 -7.49
C TRP A 464 -10.13 20.06 -7.43
N PHE A 465 -10.56 19.37 -6.41
CA PHE A 465 -10.65 17.91 -6.30
C PHE A 465 -11.65 17.52 -5.22
N ILE A 466 -12.08 16.29 -5.26
CA ILE A 466 -12.82 15.66 -4.16
C ILE A 466 -12.42 14.19 -4.02
N LEU A 467 -12.15 13.80 -2.79
CA LEU A 467 -12.07 12.41 -2.35
C LEU A 467 -13.27 12.17 -1.44
N ASP A 468 -14.18 11.31 -1.84
CA ASP A 468 -15.48 11.14 -1.20
C ASP A 468 -15.72 9.68 -0.79
N ASN A 469 -16.64 9.47 0.13
CA ASN A 469 -17.06 8.15 0.59
C ASN A 469 -15.91 7.32 1.19
N VAL A 470 -14.92 7.97 1.82
CA VAL A 470 -13.81 7.27 2.50
C VAL A 470 -14.28 6.71 3.83
N SER A 471 -14.24 5.41 3.98
CA SER A 471 -14.54 4.77 5.27
C SER A 471 -13.31 4.83 6.19
N TYR A 472 -13.41 5.60 7.26
CA TYR A 472 -12.33 5.84 8.21
C TYR A 472 -12.86 5.88 9.64
N HIS A 473 -12.34 5.05 10.56
CA HIS A 473 -12.79 4.94 11.96
C HIS A 473 -14.31 4.72 12.11
N GLY A 474 -14.91 3.92 11.20
CA GLY A 474 -16.35 3.66 11.22
C GLY A 474 -17.22 4.82 10.73
N LYS A 475 -16.62 5.92 10.29
CA LYS A 475 -17.27 7.11 9.74
C LYS A 475 -17.02 7.23 8.24
N ILE A 476 -17.81 8.05 7.57
CA ILE A 476 -17.62 8.40 6.16
C ILE A 476 -16.99 9.79 6.08
N VAL A 477 -15.82 9.86 5.48
CA VAL A 477 -15.04 11.10 5.33
C VAL A 477 -15.09 11.57 3.88
N THR A 478 -15.26 12.88 3.69
CA THR A 478 -15.11 13.58 2.41
C THR A 478 -14.10 14.70 2.56
N ILE A 479 -13.15 14.79 1.63
CA ILE A 479 -12.16 15.86 1.54
C ILE A 479 -12.33 16.54 0.19
N LEU A 480 -12.67 17.83 0.22
CA LEU A 480 -13.02 18.60 -0.95
C LEU A 480 -12.17 19.88 -1.00
N TRP A 481 -11.55 20.13 -2.13
CA TRP A 481 -10.93 21.38 -2.48
C TRP A 481 -11.68 22.02 -3.65
N ASP A 482 -12.17 23.24 -3.46
CA ASP A 482 -12.79 24.04 -4.50
C ASP A 482 -12.33 25.48 -4.36
N LYS A 483 -11.35 25.89 -5.17
CA LYS A 483 -10.71 27.20 -5.11
C LYS A 483 -11.70 28.36 -5.30
N THR A 484 -12.74 28.16 -6.07
CA THR A 484 -13.76 29.17 -6.38
C THR A 484 -15.06 28.96 -5.59
N GLY A 485 -15.36 27.74 -5.20
CA GLY A 485 -16.61 27.31 -4.57
C GLY A 485 -17.73 26.99 -5.54
N THR A 486 -17.45 27.01 -6.86
CA THR A 486 -18.46 26.85 -7.91
C THR A 486 -18.52 25.45 -8.51
N LYS A 487 -17.45 24.64 -8.34
CA LYS A 487 -17.39 23.30 -8.93
C LYS A 487 -18.36 22.33 -8.25
N TYR A 488 -18.37 22.33 -6.91
CA TYR A 488 -19.20 21.40 -6.12
C TYR A 488 -20.38 22.07 -5.42
N ASN A 489 -20.46 23.41 -5.43
CA ASN A 489 -21.49 24.20 -4.74
C ASN A 489 -21.61 23.88 -3.24
N ARG A 490 -20.47 23.61 -2.59
CA ARG A 490 -20.37 23.34 -1.14
C ARG A 490 -19.63 24.43 -0.37
N GLY A 491 -19.11 25.42 -1.09
CA GLY A 491 -18.32 26.52 -0.55
C GLY A 491 -16.90 26.54 -1.09
N LYS A 492 -16.20 27.63 -0.83
CA LYS A 492 -14.85 27.91 -1.32
C LYS A 492 -13.80 27.43 -0.34
N GLY A 493 -12.73 26.80 -0.86
CA GLY A 493 -11.55 26.40 -0.10
C GLY A 493 -11.44 24.91 0.14
N LEU A 494 -10.63 24.53 1.13
CA LEU A 494 -10.51 23.15 1.60
C LEU A 494 -11.59 22.87 2.65
N LEU A 495 -12.44 21.92 2.35
CA LEU A 495 -13.57 21.51 3.19
C LEU A 495 -13.39 20.04 3.57
N VAL A 496 -13.70 19.71 4.81
CA VAL A 496 -13.70 18.32 5.29
C VAL A 496 -15.05 18.04 5.95
N PHE A 497 -15.66 16.94 5.53
CA PHE A 497 -16.92 16.46 6.10
C PHE A 497 -16.72 15.09 6.73
N VAL A 498 -17.37 14.86 7.86
CA VAL A 498 -17.48 13.55 8.50
C VAL A 498 -18.96 13.25 8.70
N ASP A 499 -19.42 12.12 8.18
CA ASP A 499 -20.84 11.75 8.12
C ASP A 499 -21.72 12.92 7.62
N GLY A 500 -21.17 13.69 6.62
CA GLY A 500 -21.77 14.85 5.96
C GLY A 500 -21.83 16.13 6.77
N LYS A 501 -21.35 16.12 8.00
CA LYS A 501 -21.17 17.34 8.79
C LYS A 501 -19.82 17.98 8.46
N GLU A 502 -19.80 19.27 8.11
CA GLU A 502 -18.56 20.03 7.93
C GLU A 502 -17.84 20.15 9.29
N ILE A 503 -16.62 19.59 9.37
CA ILE A 503 -15.76 19.66 10.56
C ILE A 503 -14.56 20.59 10.37
N TYR A 504 -14.26 20.97 9.13
CA TYR A 504 -13.17 21.89 8.82
C TYR A 504 -13.46 22.67 7.53
N LYS A 505 -13.05 23.96 7.56
CA LYS A 505 -13.04 24.84 6.39
C LYS A 505 -11.81 25.74 6.43
N GLY A 506 -11.02 25.70 5.36
CA GLY A 506 -9.81 26.53 5.19
C GLY A 506 -9.77 27.21 3.85
N LYS A 507 -9.11 28.38 3.78
CA LYS A 507 -8.98 29.15 2.52
C LYS A 507 -7.96 28.54 1.56
N ASP A 508 -6.93 27.89 2.10
CA ASP A 508 -5.79 27.35 1.36
C ASP A 508 -5.73 25.83 1.44
N LEU A 509 -5.14 25.20 0.44
CA LEU A 509 -4.81 23.78 0.45
C LEU A 509 -3.52 23.59 1.30
N LYS A 510 -3.70 23.35 2.59
CA LYS A 510 -2.63 23.20 3.59
C LYS A 510 -2.90 22.03 4.53
N PRO A 511 -1.85 21.49 5.18
CA PRO A 511 -2.03 20.46 6.22
C PRO A 511 -2.99 20.92 7.32
N LEU A 512 -3.84 19.99 7.76
CA LEU A 512 -4.81 20.23 8.84
C LEU A 512 -4.93 19.02 9.78
N LYS A 513 -5.47 19.29 10.97
CA LYS A 513 -5.94 18.29 11.92
C LYS A 513 -7.30 18.74 12.45
N ALA A 514 -8.29 17.85 12.43
CA ALA A 514 -9.64 18.14 12.94
C ALA A 514 -10.17 16.95 13.76
N LYS A 515 -10.90 17.22 14.84
CA LYS A 515 -11.60 16.17 15.57
C LYS A 515 -12.78 15.66 14.76
N MET A 516 -13.04 14.38 14.84
CA MET A 516 -14.13 13.72 14.10
C MET A 516 -15.43 13.57 14.92
N ASP A 517 -15.53 14.22 16.03
CA ASP A 517 -16.71 14.15 16.92
C ASP A 517 -17.91 14.91 16.37
#